data_6877784396022d74dd5ceff19c1ac9a4
#
_entry.id   6877784396022d74dd5ceff19c1ac9a4
#
_cell.length_a   1.000
_cell.length_b   1.000
_cell.length_c   1.000
_cell.angle_alpha   90.00
_cell.angle_beta   90.00
_cell.angle_gamma   90.00
#
_symmetry.space_group_name_H-M   'P 1'
#
loop_
_entity.id
_entity.type
_entity.pdbx_description
1 polymer ?
#
loop_
_entity_poly.entity_id
_entity_poly.type
_entity_poly.pdbx_seq_one_letter_code
_entity_poly.pdbx_strand_id
1 'polypeptide(L)'
;MGFSRSILAAAAICALISPASAEPAKPDINSLITASVVDEMRSWIETDIVRISIGAQNERLKKLPQDQIDALDTQWREERESDDKPLIAATLSNPLSVYLTRLQGQSLGLYAEIFVMDHNGLNVGQSSITGDFWQGDEAKFQKTYDVSSDALFIDEPEWDDENKIWRGQVSFTITDNGESIGAVTMEVNLTELQRRVAAGA
;
A
#
# COMPACT_ATOMS: atom_id res chain seq x y z
N MET A 1 -82.44 5.74 3.62
CA MET A 1 -81.51 5.92 2.50
C MET A 1 -80.33 6.69 2.97
N GLY A 2 -79.24 6.03 3.36
CA GLY A 2 -78.01 6.67 3.88
C GLY A 2 -76.86 6.28 2.97
N PHE A 3 -76.29 7.28 2.27
CA PHE A 3 -75.11 7.10 1.43
C PHE A 3 -73.84 7.21 2.28
N SER A 4 -73.12 6.08 2.43
CA SER A 4 -71.80 6.04 3.03
C SER A 4 -70.76 6.46 1.97
N ARG A 5 -70.01 7.55 2.21
CA ARG A 5 -68.89 7.98 1.37
C ARG A 5 -67.61 7.38 1.95
N SER A 6 -67.05 6.39 1.26
CA SER A 6 -65.70 5.85 1.53
C SER A 6 -64.67 6.81 0.96
N ILE A 7 -63.79 7.35 1.84
CA ILE A 7 -62.66 8.16 1.46
C ILE A 7 -61.48 7.19 1.31
N LEU A 8 -60.99 6.98 0.07
CA LEU A 8 -59.72 6.31 -0.18
C LEU A 8 -58.56 7.31 0.09
N ALA A 9 -57.77 7.04 1.08
CA ALA A 9 -56.53 7.76 1.31
C ALA A 9 -55.44 7.09 0.48
N ALA A 10 -54.97 7.78 -0.54
CA ALA A 10 -53.78 7.36 -1.33
C ALA A 10 -52.53 7.76 -0.54
N ALA A 11 -51.81 6.77 0.00
CA ALA A 11 -50.49 7.00 0.59
C ALA A 11 -49.46 7.09 -0.51
N ALA A 12 -48.92 8.29 -0.75
CA ALA A 12 -47.78 8.49 -1.66
C ALA A 12 -46.48 8.03 -0.94
N ILE A 13 -45.91 6.92 -1.38
CA ILE A 13 -44.60 6.45 -0.95
C ILE A 13 -43.56 7.28 -1.71
N CYS A 14 -43.02 8.33 -1.08
CA CYS A 14 -41.80 8.98 -1.59
C CYS A 14 -40.60 8.05 -1.32
N ALA A 15 -40.18 7.32 -2.35
CA ALA A 15 -38.89 6.63 -2.35
C ALA A 15 -37.78 7.68 -2.32
N LEU A 16 -37.10 7.80 -1.20
CA LEU A 16 -35.87 8.58 -1.07
C LEU A 16 -34.79 7.84 -1.88
N ILE A 17 -34.58 8.23 -3.12
CA ILE A 17 -33.42 7.81 -3.91
C ILE A 17 -32.26 8.61 -3.33
N SER A 18 -31.45 7.99 -2.45
CA SER A 18 -30.15 8.53 -2.08
C SER A 18 -29.31 8.60 -3.37
N PRO A 19 -28.74 9.75 -3.71
CA PRO A 19 -27.80 9.81 -4.84
C PRO A 19 -26.63 8.90 -4.50
N ALA A 20 -26.38 7.87 -5.31
CA ALA A 20 -25.12 7.16 -5.28
C ALA A 20 -24.03 8.22 -5.51
N SER A 21 -23.14 8.39 -4.53
CA SER A 21 -22.01 9.30 -4.69
C SER A 21 -21.15 8.72 -5.81
N ALA A 22 -21.12 9.41 -6.95
CA ALA A 22 -20.28 8.99 -8.06
C ALA A 22 -18.82 9.04 -7.58
N GLU A 23 -18.04 8.03 -7.98
CA GLU A 23 -16.61 8.02 -7.79
C GLU A 23 -16.00 9.31 -8.36
N PRO A 24 -15.12 10.01 -7.61
CA PRO A 24 -14.44 11.19 -8.14
C PRO A 24 -13.61 10.86 -9.39
N ALA A 25 -13.37 11.84 -10.25
CA ALA A 25 -12.56 11.64 -11.45
C ALA A 25 -11.16 11.10 -11.09
N LYS A 26 -10.72 10.08 -11.82
CA LYS A 26 -9.38 9.47 -11.67
C LYS A 26 -8.30 10.55 -11.83
N PRO A 27 -7.39 10.72 -10.85
CA PRO A 27 -6.32 11.70 -10.95
C PRO A 27 -5.25 11.27 -11.98
N ASP A 28 -4.58 12.24 -12.58
CA ASP A 28 -3.36 11.99 -13.35
C ASP A 28 -2.19 11.81 -12.39
N ILE A 29 -1.81 10.57 -12.12
CA ILE A 29 -0.75 10.23 -11.17
C ILE A 29 0.60 10.81 -11.59
N ASN A 30 0.90 10.90 -12.90
CA ASN A 30 2.17 11.43 -13.38
C ASN A 30 2.31 12.93 -13.12
N SER A 31 1.21 13.66 -13.03
CA SER A 31 1.23 15.07 -12.65
C SER A 31 1.38 15.28 -11.13
N LEU A 32 1.04 14.29 -10.32
CA LEU A 32 1.10 14.35 -8.86
C LEU A 32 2.41 13.77 -8.32
N ILE A 33 2.86 12.62 -8.83
CA ILE A 33 4.13 11.98 -8.42
C ILE A 33 5.26 12.55 -9.28
N THR A 34 5.67 13.76 -8.93
CA THR A 34 6.78 14.46 -9.59
C THR A 34 8.14 13.90 -9.15
N ALA A 35 9.21 14.23 -9.87
CA ALA A 35 10.57 13.87 -9.47
C ALA A 35 10.89 14.33 -8.03
N SER A 36 10.44 15.52 -7.63
CA SER A 36 10.64 16.01 -6.27
C SER A 36 9.94 15.17 -5.21
N VAL A 37 8.75 14.64 -5.49
CA VAL A 37 8.03 13.72 -4.60
C VAL A 37 8.79 12.39 -4.47
N VAL A 38 9.29 11.87 -5.59
CA VAL A 38 10.10 10.65 -5.61
C VAL A 38 11.42 10.84 -4.85
N ASP A 39 12.11 11.97 -5.03
CA ASP A 39 13.35 12.29 -4.31
C ASP A 39 13.11 12.39 -2.80
N GLU A 40 11.99 12.96 -2.38
CA GLU A 40 11.59 13.00 -0.98
C GLU A 40 11.34 11.58 -0.44
N MET A 41 10.60 10.73 -1.15
CA MET A 41 10.39 9.32 -0.78
C MET A 41 11.72 8.58 -0.64
N ARG A 42 12.64 8.73 -1.60
CA ARG A 42 13.98 8.13 -1.54
C ARG A 42 14.74 8.58 -0.31
N SER A 43 14.70 9.86 0.04
CA SER A 43 15.42 10.40 1.21
C SER A 43 15.02 9.75 2.54
N TRP A 44 13.79 9.25 2.64
CA TRP A 44 13.31 8.53 3.82
C TRP A 44 13.61 7.04 3.79
N ILE A 45 13.72 6.47 2.61
CA ILE A 45 13.92 5.01 2.44
C ILE A 45 15.41 4.66 2.30
N GLU A 46 16.22 5.48 1.67
CA GLU A 46 17.64 5.24 1.48
C GLU A 46 18.46 5.51 2.76
N THR A 47 18.07 4.86 3.85
CA THR A 47 18.64 5.00 5.21
C THR A 47 19.31 3.71 5.68
N ASP A 48 20.20 3.81 6.68
CA ASP A 48 20.91 2.63 7.20
C ASP A 48 19.96 1.59 7.79
N ILE A 49 18.88 2.02 8.46
CA ILE A 49 17.91 1.07 9.03
C ILE A 49 17.28 0.18 7.95
N VAL A 50 16.99 0.74 6.78
CA VAL A 50 16.42 -0.01 5.64
C VAL A 50 17.46 -0.97 5.08
N ARG A 51 18.66 -0.47 4.73
CA ARG A 51 19.74 -1.30 4.16
C ARG A 51 20.16 -2.44 5.08
N ILE A 52 20.38 -2.14 6.37
CA ILE A 52 20.76 -3.16 7.36
C ILE A 52 19.68 -4.22 7.52
N SER A 53 18.40 -3.83 7.57
CA SER A 53 17.29 -4.77 7.73
C SER A 53 17.15 -5.71 6.52
N ILE A 54 17.22 -5.16 5.31
CA ILE A 54 17.20 -5.97 4.07
C ILE A 54 18.42 -6.90 4.05
N GLY A 55 19.62 -6.36 4.28
CA GLY A 55 20.85 -7.15 4.28
C GLY A 55 20.82 -8.30 5.29
N ALA A 56 20.31 -8.06 6.48
CA ALA A 56 20.16 -9.09 7.52
C ALA A 56 19.18 -10.19 7.11
N GLN A 57 18.05 -9.84 6.46
CA GLN A 57 17.09 -10.82 5.95
C GLN A 57 17.67 -11.60 4.76
N ASN A 58 18.31 -10.93 3.82
CA ASN A 58 18.97 -11.54 2.67
C ASN A 58 20.04 -12.55 3.13
N GLU A 59 20.84 -12.20 4.14
CA GLU A 59 21.86 -13.08 4.67
C GLU A 59 21.26 -14.28 5.41
N ARG A 60 20.19 -14.09 6.15
CA ARG A 60 19.49 -15.15 6.90
C ARG A 60 18.76 -16.13 5.99
N LEU A 61 18.02 -15.63 5.00
CA LEU A 61 17.17 -16.46 4.15
C LEU A 61 17.91 -16.98 2.92
N LYS A 62 18.95 -16.27 2.44
CA LYS A 62 19.58 -16.55 1.15
C LYS A 62 18.55 -16.53 0.01
N LYS A 63 18.91 -17.03 -1.17
CA LYS A 63 17.92 -17.23 -2.24
C LYS A 63 17.11 -18.49 -1.94
N LEU A 64 15.83 -18.30 -1.66
CA LEU A 64 14.92 -19.38 -1.34
C LEU A 64 14.38 -20.07 -2.60
N PRO A 65 14.15 -21.39 -2.57
CA PRO A 65 13.35 -22.06 -3.59
C PRO A 65 11.87 -21.66 -3.45
N GLN A 66 11.13 -21.72 -4.57
CA GLN A 66 9.76 -21.21 -4.63
C GLN A 66 8.81 -21.86 -3.63
N ASP A 67 8.93 -23.15 -3.40
CA ASP A 67 8.09 -23.88 -2.44
C ASP A 67 8.23 -23.37 -0.99
N GLN A 68 9.41 -22.86 -0.61
CA GLN A 68 9.60 -22.24 0.71
C GLN A 68 9.01 -20.81 0.75
N ILE A 69 9.11 -20.09 -0.35
CA ILE A 69 8.45 -18.78 -0.50
C ILE A 69 6.92 -18.94 -0.38
N ASP A 70 6.36 -19.91 -1.12
CA ASP A 70 4.92 -20.19 -1.10
C ASP A 70 4.44 -20.63 0.29
N ALA A 71 5.27 -21.37 1.02
CA ALA A 71 4.96 -21.78 2.38
C ALA A 71 4.89 -20.59 3.36
N LEU A 72 5.81 -19.63 3.25
CA LEU A 72 5.81 -18.41 4.06
C LEU A 72 4.59 -17.51 3.73
N ASP A 73 4.27 -17.38 2.45
CA ASP A 73 3.13 -16.60 2.01
C ASP A 73 1.80 -17.23 2.43
N THR A 74 1.69 -18.56 2.34
CA THR A 74 0.54 -19.32 2.86
C THR A 74 0.37 -19.11 4.35
N GLN A 75 1.46 -19.25 5.13
CA GLN A 75 1.45 -19.00 6.57
C GLN A 75 0.95 -17.59 6.89
N TRP A 76 1.43 -16.57 6.17
CA TRP A 76 0.99 -15.19 6.37
C TRP A 76 -0.52 -15.03 6.17
N ARG A 77 -1.06 -15.56 5.08
CA ARG A 77 -2.49 -15.49 4.77
C ARG A 77 -3.35 -16.21 5.80
N GLU A 78 -2.88 -17.37 6.29
CA GLU A 78 -3.55 -18.10 7.38
C GLU A 78 -3.51 -17.32 8.69
N GLU A 79 -2.38 -16.70 9.02
CA GLU A 79 -2.22 -15.88 10.23
C GLU A 79 -3.11 -14.62 10.20
N ARG A 80 -3.41 -14.05 9.04
CA ARG A 80 -4.33 -12.90 8.94
C ARG A 80 -5.71 -13.24 9.49
N GLU A 81 -6.16 -14.46 9.31
CA GLU A 81 -7.47 -14.97 9.74
C GLU A 81 -7.42 -15.64 11.13
N SER A 82 -6.24 -15.78 11.73
CA SER A 82 -6.03 -16.45 13.02
C SER A 82 -5.85 -15.44 14.17
N ASP A 83 -6.07 -15.89 15.41
CA ASP A 83 -5.67 -15.14 16.60
C ASP A 83 -4.17 -15.30 16.90
N ASP A 84 -3.56 -16.44 16.50
CA ASP A 84 -2.11 -16.70 16.62
C ASP A 84 -1.41 -16.26 15.32
N LYS A 85 -0.53 -15.24 15.43
CA LYS A 85 0.07 -14.53 14.28
C LYS A 85 1.60 -14.37 14.46
N PRO A 86 2.36 -15.45 14.63
CA PRO A 86 3.79 -15.34 14.95
C PRO A 86 4.62 -14.67 13.83
N LEU A 87 4.37 -14.99 12.56
CA LEU A 87 5.09 -14.36 11.43
C LEU A 87 4.72 -12.89 11.28
N ILE A 88 3.44 -12.57 11.34
CA ILE A 88 2.94 -11.17 11.30
C ILE A 88 3.52 -10.39 12.49
N ALA A 89 3.45 -10.93 13.70
CA ALA A 89 3.98 -10.27 14.90
C ALA A 89 5.49 -10.03 14.81
N ALA A 90 6.26 -11.01 14.34
CA ALA A 90 7.70 -10.87 14.15
C ALA A 90 8.03 -9.80 13.10
N THR A 91 7.28 -9.76 12.00
CA THR A 91 7.48 -8.77 10.93
C THR A 91 7.13 -7.36 11.40
N LEU A 92 5.98 -7.17 12.05
CA LEU A 92 5.53 -5.83 12.50
C LEU A 92 6.30 -5.27 13.69
N SER A 93 6.88 -6.12 14.53
CA SER A 93 7.62 -5.68 15.73
C SER A 93 9.10 -5.40 15.50
N ASN A 94 9.62 -5.67 14.31
CA ASN A 94 11.02 -5.43 14.00
C ASN A 94 11.35 -3.91 13.88
N PRO A 95 12.63 -3.51 14.01
CA PRO A 95 13.02 -2.09 13.99
C PRO A 95 12.64 -1.37 12.69
N LEU A 96 12.67 -2.05 11.53
CA LEU A 96 12.28 -1.47 10.26
C LEU A 96 10.78 -1.15 10.23
N SER A 97 9.93 -2.09 10.63
CA SER A 97 8.48 -1.86 10.67
C SER A 97 8.10 -0.74 11.63
N VAL A 98 8.77 -0.64 12.78
CA VAL A 98 8.59 0.49 13.71
C VAL A 98 8.98 1.82 13.04
N TYR A 99 10.06 1.85 12.27
CA TYR A 99 10.47 3.03 11.49
C TYR A 99 9.42 3.40 10.45
N LEU A 100 8.97 2.44 9.63
CA LEU A 100 7.98 2.67 8.58
C LEU A 100 6.62 3.12 9.13
N THR A 101 6.17 2.54 10.25
CA THR A 101 4.95 2.97 10.93
C THR A 101 5.04 4.43 11.41
N ARG A 102 6.20 4.85 11.94
CA ARG A 102 6.41 6.25 12.32
C ARG A 102 6.42 7.18 11.12
N LEU A 103 7.06 6.77 10.02
CA LEU A 103 7.08 7.52 8.77
C LEU A 103 5.67 7.71 8.22
N GLN A 104 4.88 6.64 8.16
CA GLN A 104 3.48 6.69 7.77
C GLN A 104 2.68 7.65 8.67
N GLY A 105 2.80 7.53 9.99
CA GLY A 105 2.11 8.41 10.93
C GLY A 105 2.49 9.88 10.78
N GLN A 106 3.77 10.19 10.55
CA GLN A 106 4.25 11.54 10.32
C GLN A 106 3.79 12.14 8.99
N SER A 107 3.42 11.31 8.03
CA SER A 107 2.92 11.75 6.72
C SER A 107 1.52 12.39 6.78
N LEU A 108 0.83 12.29 7.94
CA LEU A 108 -0.50 12.86 8.16
C LEU A 108 -1.52 12.43 7.11
N GLY A 109 -1.52 11.12 6.80
CA GLY A 109 -2.47 10.50 5.87
C GLY A 109 -2.08 10.57 4.40
N LEU A 110 -0.85 11.05 4.08
CA LEU A 110 -0.34 11.02 2.71
C LEU A 110 0.05 9.60 2.27
N TYR A 111 0.65 8.80 3.17
CA TYR A 111 0.96 7.41 2.86
C TYR A 111 -0.03 6.48 3.54
N ALA A 112 -0.70 5.67 2.71
CA ALA A 112 -1.66 4.66 3.17
C ALA A 112 -0.92 3.42 3.70
N GLU A 113 0.14 3.02 3.01
CA GLU A 113 0.98 1.88 3.36
C GLU A 113 2.41 2.07 2.87
N ILE A 114 3.38 1.50 3.61
CA ILE A 114 4.79 1.45 3.22
C ILE A 114 5.33 0.08 3.59
N PHE A 115 5.92 -0.63 2.63
CA PHE A 115 6.58 -1.91 2.89
C PHE A 115 7.85 -2.07 2.06
N VAL A 116 8.79 -2.81 2.62
CA VAL A 116 10.11 -3.06 2.05
C VAL A 116 10.28 -4.56 1.85
N MET A 117 10.77 -4.94 0.68
CA MET A 117 10.96 -6.32 0.23
C MET A 117 12.44 -6.67 0.13
N ASP A 118 12.77 -7.92 0.42
CA ASP A 118 14.10 -8.49 0.22
C ASP A 118 14.34 -8.95 -1.23
N HIS A 119 15.49 -9.57 -1.49
CA HIS A 119 15.86 -10.09 -2.80
C HIS A 119 15.01 -11.31 -3.27
N ASN A 120 14.18 -11.89 -2.39
CA ASN A 120 13.21 -12.91 -2.76
C ASN A 120 11.82 -12.32 -3.04
N GLY A 121 11.63 -11.01 -2.81
CA GLY A 121 10.33 -10.35 -2.86
C GLY A 121 9.50 -10.55 -1.58
N LEU A 122 10.10 -11.05 -0.49
CA LEU A 122 9.43 -11.21 0.79
C LEU A 122 9.51 -9.93 1.61
N ASN A 123 8.44 -9.60 2.34
CA ASN A 123 8.40 -8.43 3.21
C ASN A 123 9.45 -8.52 4.32
N VAL A 124 10.30 -7.49 4.43
CA VAL A 124 11.29 -7.31 5.50
C VAL A 124 10.70 -6.50 6.63
N GLY A 125 9.95 -5.47 6.29
CA GLY A 125 9.26 -4.59 7.23
C GLY A 125 8.15 -3.84 6.52
N GLN A 126 7.15 -3.43 7.29
CA GLN A 126 5.94 -2.78 6.78
C GLN A 126 5.27 -1.92 7.82
N SER A 127 4.53 -0.90 7.39
CA SER A 127 3.82 0.02 8.28
C SER A 127 2.46 -0.51 8.73
N SER A 128 1.87 -1.43 7.97
CA SER A 128 0.58 -2.10 8.22
C SER A 128 0.64 -3.56 7.74
N ILE A 129 -0.40 -4.35 8.01
CA ILE A 129 -0.45 -5.75 7.57
C ILE A 129 -0.85 -5.79 6.08
N THR A 130 0.08 -6.22 5.22
CA THR A 130 -0.16 -6.44 3.79
C THR A 130 -1.10 -7.63 3.52
N GLY A 131 -1.66 -7.72 2.31
CA GLY A 131 -2.51 -8.83 1.86
C GLY A 131 -1.78 -10.17 1.89
N ASP A 132 -0.53 -10.18 1.50
CA ASP A 132 0.38 -11.30 1.38
C ASP A 132 1.78 -10.95 1.89
N PHE A 133 2.62 -11.96 2.06
CA PHE A 133 4.00 -11.81 2.51
C PHE A 133 4.98 -11.73 1.35
N TRP A 134 4.62 -12.37 0.24
CA TRP A 134 5.43 -12.40 -0.97
C TRP A 134 4.87 -11.49 -2.05
N GLN A 135 5.70 -10.61 -2.57
CA GLN A 135 5.38 -9.61 -3.56
C GLN A 135 6.14 -9.85 -4.89
N GLY A 136 6.89 -10.96 -4.98
CA GLY A 136 7.79 -11.22 -6.11
C GLY A 136 7.08 -11.55 -7.43
N ASP A 137 5.81 -11.93 -7.39
CA ASP A 137 4.95 -12.15 -8.56
C ASP A 137 4.22 -10.88 -9.02
N GLU A 138 4.41 -9.76 -8.32
CA GLU A 138 3.71 -8.53 -8.60
C GLU A 138 4.55 -7.49 -9.36
N ALA A 139 3.89 -6.62 -10.11
CA ALA A 139 4.52 -5.58 -10.93
C ALA A 139 5.44 -4.66 -10.12
N LYS A 140 5.09 -4.35 -8.87
CA LYS A 140 5.87 -3.50 -7.95
C LYS A 140 7.27 -4.04 -7.67
N PHE A 141 7.48 -5.35 -7.69
CA PHE A 141 8.78 -6.00 -7.55
C PHE A 141 9.41 -6.28 -8.91
N GLN A 142 8.66 -6.88 -9.85
CA GLN A 142 9.15 -7.27 -11.16
C GLN A 142 9.60 -6.09 -12.03
N LYS A 143 8.98 -4.90 -11.86
CA LYS A 143 9.35 -3.68 -12.60
C LYS A 143 10.36 -2.79 -11.85
N THR A 144 10.84 -3.24 -10.70
CA THR A 144 11.87 -2.55 -9.91
C THR A 144 13.08 -3.43 -9.71
N TYR A 145 13.12 -4.26 -8.68
CA TYR A 145 14.27 -5.10 -8.32
C TYR A 145 14.78 -5.96 -9.48
N ASP A 146 13.88 -6.56 -10.26
CA ASP A 146 14.24 -7.44 -11.39
C ASP A 146 14.72 -6.68 -12.65
N VAL A 147 14.58 -5.34 -12.65
CA VAL A 147 14.94 -4.53 -13.84
C VAL A 147 16.30 -3.89 -13.70
N SER A 148 16.51 -3.03 -12.69
CA SER A 148 17.76 -2.33 -12.47
C SER A 148 17.87 -1.70 -11.09
N SER A 149 19.09 -1.27 -10.74
CA SER A 149 19.38 -0.62 -9.46
C SER A 149 18.77 0.77 -9.30
N ASP A 150 18.36 1.41 -10.39
CA ASP A 150 17.74 2.74 -10.42
C ASP A 150 16.26 2.72 -10.84
N ALA A 151 15.69 1.52 -11.01
CA ALA A 151 14.32 1.36 -11.47
C ALA A 151 13.30 2.04 -10.54
N LEU A 152 12.35 2.69 -11.19
CA LEU A 152 11.17 3.32 -10.56
C LEU A 152 9.93 2.82 -11.31
N PHE A 153 8.93 2.37 -10.57
CA PHE A 153 7.64 1.99 -11.09
C PHE A 153 6.53 2.77 -10.37
N ILE A 154 5.69 3.41 -11.14
CA ILE A 154 4.49 4.11 -10.66
C ILE A 154 3.30 3.39 -11.27
N ASP A 155 2.45 2.81 -10.44
CA ASP A 155 1.29 2.07 -10.89
C ASP A 155 0.09 2.98 -11.14
N GLU A 156 -0.90 2.46 -11.86
CA GLU A 156 -2.13 3.19 -12.15
C GLU A 156 -2.94 3.48 -10.86
N PRO A 157 -3.61 4.65 -10.77
CA PRO A 157 -4.46 4.93 -9.63
C PRO A 157 -5.62 3.96 -9.50
N GLU A 158 -5.87 3.50 -8.28
CA GLU A 158 -7.00 2.67 -7.89
C GLU A 158 -7.91 3.39 -6.90
N TRP A 159 -9.21 3.20 -7.06
CA TRP A 159 -10.19 3.75 -6.13
C TRP A 159 -10.40 2.82 -4.93
N ASP A 160 -10.16 3.34 -3.75
CA ASP A 160 -10.49 2.68 -2.49
C ASP A 160 -11.91 3.09 -2.08
N ASP A 161 -12.85 2.20 -2.32
CA ASP A 161 -14.26 2.48 -2.02
C ASP A 161 -14.56 2.47 -0.51
N GLU A 162 -13.74 1.85 0.31
CA GLU A 162 -13.91 1.85 1.77
C GLU A 162 -13.53 3.21 2.36
N ASN A 163 -12.35 3.71 1.99
CA ASN A 163 -11.82 4.99 2.52
C ASN A 163 -12.20 6.20 1.66
N LYS A 164 -12.83 5.98 0.49
CA LYS A 164 -13.24 7.03 -0.46
C LYS A 164 -12.07 7.91 -0.93
N ILE A 165 -10.97 7.27 -1.25
CA ILE A 165 -9.75 7.93 -1.74
C ILE A 165 -9.22 7.24 -2.99
N TRP A 166 -8.52 7.99 -3.83
CA TRP A 166 -7.64 7.44 -4.85
C TRP A 166 -6.30 7.07 -4.24
N ARG A 167 -5.80 5.87 -4.55
CA ARG A 167 -4.47 5.38 -4.16
C ARG A 167 -3.60 5.19 -5.39
N GLY A 168 -2.29 5.32 -5.23
CA GLY A 168 -1.30 5.00 -6.25
C GLY A 168 -0.06 4.43 -5.61
N GLN A 169 0.51 3.38 -6.20
CA GLN A 169 1.73 2.76 -5.70
C GLN A 169 2.95 3.35 -6.42
N VAL A 170 3.94 3.74 -5.63
CA VAL A 170 5.27 4.16 -6.09
C VAL A 170 6.27 3.17 -5.54
N SER A 171 6.96 2.47 -6.43
CA SER A 171 7.92 1.43 -6.07
C SER A 171 9.27 1.71 -6.69
N PHE A 172 10.35 1.43 -5.96
CA PHE A 172 11.70 1.58 -6.49
C PHE A 172 12.67 0.58 -5.86
N THR A 173 13.74 0.30 -6.59
CA THR A 173 14.82 -0.57 -6.16
C THR A 173 15.62 0.09 -5.05
N ILE A 174 15.98 -0.68 -4.02
CA ILE A 174 16.88 -0.28 -2.94
C ILE A 174 18.24 -0.89 -3.19
N THR A 175 19.28 -0.06 -3.05
CA THR A 175 20.66 -0.48 -3.29
C THR A 175 21.53 -0.33 -2.04
N ASP A 176 22.57 -1.17 -1.98
CA ASP A 176 23.70 -1.00 -1.08
C ASP A 176 24.99 -1.12 -1.89
N ASN A 177 25.90 -0.14 -1.75
CA ASN A 177 27.15 -0.06 -2.53
C ASN A 177 26.97 -0.24 -4.04
N GLY A 178 25.84 0.20 -4.61
CA GLY A 178 25.50 0.12 -6.02
C GLY A 178 24.88 -1.21 -6.47
N GLU A 179 24.74 -2.18 -5.58
CA GLU A 179 24.06 -3.45 -5.83
C GLU A 179 22.60 -3.41 -5.36
N SER A 180 21.69 -3.95 -6.16
CA SER A 180 20.28 -4.11 -5.79
C SER A 180 20.14 -5.11 -4.65
N ILE A 181 19.56 -4.72 -3.53
CA ILE A 181 19.36 -5.57 -2.36
C ILE A 181 17.90 -5.92 -2.07
N GLY A 182 16.98 -5.14 -2.61
CA GLY A 182 15.54 -5.30 -2.42
C GLY A 182 14.77 -4.17 -3.10
N ALA A 183 13.51 -4.03 -2.74
CA ALA A 183 12.65 -2.95 -3.25
C ALA A 183 11.76 -2.38 -2.13
N VAL A 184 11.18 -1.23 -2.37
CA VAL A 184 10.15 -0.62 -1.53
C VAL A 184 8.91 -0.33 -2.35
N THR A 185 7.76 -0.39 -1.71
CA THR A 185 6.51 0.19 -2.21
C THR A 185 5.96 1.17 -1.19
N MET A 186 5.61 2.35 -1.65
CA MET A 186 4.90 3.38 -0.89
C MET A 186 3.55 3.61 -1.55
N GLU A 187 2.48 3.29 -0.85
CA GLU A 187 1.12 3.56 -1.32
C GLU A 187 0.69 4.97 -0.93
N VAL A 188 0.45 5.80 -1.94
CA VAL A 188 0.14 7.22 -1.78
C VAL A 188 -1.35 7.44 -1.84
N ASN A 189 -1.88 8.17 -0.87
CA ASN A 189 -3.21 8.76 -0.92
C ASN A 189 -3.19 9.94 -1.91
N LEU A 190 -3.55 9.66 -3.15
CA LEU A 190 -3.55 10.65 -4.23
C LEU A 190 -4.59 11.76 -4.00
N THR A 191 -5.70 11.45 -3.32
CA THR A 191 -6.71 12.44 -2.94
C THR A 191 -6.12 13.48 -1.98
N GLU A 192 -5.35 13.04 -0.99
CA GLU A 192 -4.66 13.93 -0.06
C GLU A 192 -3.51 14.67 -0.73
N LEU A 193 -2.72 14.00 -1.58
CA LEU A 193 -1.65 14.65 -2.34
C LEU A 193 -2.20 15.77 -3.23
N GLN A 194 -3.29 15.51 -3.95
CA GLN A 194 -3.95 16.51 -4.79
C GLN A 194 -4.45 17.71 -3.98
N ARG A 195 -4.99 17.45 -2.78
CA ARG A 195 -5.42 18.50 -1.85
C ARG A 195 -4.24 19.37 -1.40
N ARG A 196 -3.08 18.77 -1.08
CA ARG A 196 -1.86 19.50 -0.68
C ARG A 196 -1.33 20.36 -1.83
N VAL A 197 -1.20 19.79 -3.01
CA VAL A 197 -0.77 20.54 -4.21
C VAL A 197 -1.69 21.74 -4.47
N ALA A 198 -3.01 21.57 -4.38
CA ALA A 198 -3.96 22.66 -4.55
C ALA A 198 -3.87 23.74 -3.46
N ALA A 199 -3.40 23.38 -2.26
CA ALA A 199 -3.18 24.30 -1.15
C ALA A 199 -1.82 25.01 -1.21
N GLY A 200 -0.93 24.66 -2.13
CA GLY A 200 0.42 25.21 -2.24
C GLY A 200 1.37 24.70 -1.16
N ALA A 201 1.11 23.51 -0.63
CA ALA A 201 1.89 22.86 0.43
C ALA A 201 2.83 21.80 -0.16
#